data_27046e23501d8308940c0c06a4696e1c
#
_entry.id   27046e23501d8308940c0c06a4696e1c
#
_cell.length_a   1.000
_cell.length_b   1.000
_cell.length_c   1.000
_cell.angle_alpha   90.00
_cell.angle_beta   90.00
_cell.angle_gamma   90.00
#
_symmetry.space_group_name_H-M   'P 1'
#
loop_
_entity.id
_entity.type
_entity.pdbx_description
1 polymer ?
#
loop_
_entity_poly.entity_id
_entity_poly.type
_entity_poly.pdbx_seq_one_letter_code
_entity_poly.pdbx_strand_id
1 'polypeptide(L)'
;MKYRSTKVLALAAVVLFAAGAAGTAQAAPGPEKQISFIADQANVWGTGSFYEDWEKNKGYCAITDLDGNGRLELLFLHRVCNPVPHANANGSNEEKGRALVATVPITMRVRGFETGKDGKTLEELRFNYPDKIAPPDLFSMREGFYNDGDKIRFYNTATLNRVGDLGFCLYRQVLSLKNGTVEVQTIGTEYGNYGLFNDVPTAEAIFDYAEDRYGKKMTEPEMNDYVKAYAAGAVPADFKISWIFPVNWEKAQKDSGGLRNLFTESWKGFKFEVKK
;
A
#
# COMPACT_ATOMS: atom_id res chain seq x y z
N MET A 1 -49.73 -0.59 14.50
CA MET A 1 -48.68 -0.35 13.52
C MET A 1 -47.64 -1.47 13.64
N LYS A 2 -47.59 -2.35 12.63
CA LYS A 2 -46.66 -3.51 12.65
C LYS A 2 -45.36 -3.10 11.92
N TYR A 3 -44.27 -3.05 12.63
CA TYR A 3 -42.93 -2.85 12.03
C TYR A 3 -42.52 -4.14 11.31
N ARG A 4 -42.36 -4.06 10.00
CA ARG A 4 -41.75 -5.11 9.18
C ARG A 4 -40.24 -4.97 9.30
N SER A 5 -39.61 -6.00 9.86
CA SER A 5 -38.16 -6.21 9.84
C SER A 5 -37.71 -6.46 8.40
N THR A 6 -36.96 -5.51 7.86
CA THR A 6 -36.29 -5.66 6.56
C THR A 6 -34.97 -6.40 6.77
N LYS A 7 -34.91 -7.65 6.38
CA LYS A 7 -33.67 -8.44 6.35
C LYS A 7 -32.74 -7.82 5.30
N VAL A 8 -31.59 -7.33 5.73
CA VAL A 8 -30.50 -6.93 4.84
C VAL A 8 -29.91 -8.20 4.23
N LEU A 9 -30.17 -8.42 2.95
CA LEU A 9 -29.49 -9.46 2.17
C LEU A 9 -28.08 -8.95 1.86
N ALA A 10 -27.09 -9.61 2.43
CA ALA A 10 -25.71 -9.49 1.98
C ALA A 10 -25.60 -10.12 0.58
N LEU A 11 -25.38 -9.29 -0.44
CA LEU A 11 -25.15 -9.76 -1.80
C LEU A 11 -23.69 -10.21 -1.89
N ALA A 12 -23.45 -11.50 -1.63
CA ALA A 12 -22.19 -12.14 -1.98
C ALA A 12 -22.17 -12.31 -3.52
N ALA A 13 -21.27 -11.60 -4.20
CA ALA A 13 -21.02 -11.83 -5.60
C ALA A 13 -20.30 -13.18 -5.76
N VAL A 14 -21.05 -14.22 -6.06
CA VAL A 14 -20.50 -15.53 -6.44
C VAL A 14 -19.98 -15.43 -7.86
N VAL A 15 -18.66 -15.37 -8.01
CA VAL A 15 -18.00 -15.57 -9.31
C VAL A 15 -17.84 -17.07 -9.52
N LEU A 16 -18.68 -17.64 -10.36
CA LEU A 16 -18.54 -19.02 -10.83
C LEU A 16 -17.30 -19.15 -11.73
N PHE A 17 -16.29 -19.88 -11.26
CA PHE A 17 -15.18 -20.32 -12.10
C PHE A 17 -15.47 -21.71 -12.67
N ALA A 18 -15.46 -21.79 -13.99
CA ALA A 18 -15.47 -23.05 -14.72
C ALA A 18 -14.18 -23.83 -14.42
N ALA A 19 -14.33 -25.07 -13.98
CA ALA A 19 -13.23 -26.03 -13.84
C ALA A 19 -12.71 -26.39 -15.25
N GLY A 20 -11.55 -25.86 -15.59
CA GLY A 20 -10.83 -26.19 -16.82
C GLY A 20 -9.46 -26.78 -16.50
N ALA A 21 -9.29 -28.03 -16.93
CA ALA A 21 -8.03 -28.76 -17.09
C ALA A 21 -7.02 -28.70 -15.93
N ALA A 22 -6.91 -29.78 -15.18
CA ALA A 22 -5.78 -30.08 -14.28
C ALA A 22 -4.49 -30.30 -15.10
N GLY A 23 -3.90 -29.19 -15.59
CA GLY A 23 -2.50 -29.15 -15.93
C GLY A 23 -1.72 -29.22 -14.61
N THR A 24 -0.74 -30.08 -14.49
CA THR A 24 0.19 -30.11 -13.36
C THR A 24 0.78 -28.70 -13.22
N ALA A 25 0.29 -27.94 -12.26
CA ALA A 25 0.79 -26.60 -11.99
C ALA A 25 2.27 -26.77 -11.58
N GLN A 26 3.17 -26.38 -12.47
CA GLN A 26 4.59 -26.37 -12.16
C GLN A 26 4.78 -25.42 -10.99
N ALA A 27 5.31 -25.94 -9.87
CA ALA A 27 5.60 -25.12 -8.70
C ALA A 27 6.57 -23.99 -9.09
N ALA A 28 6.32 -22.80 -8.56
CA ALA A 28 7.22 -21.67 -8.78
C ALA A 28 8.65 -22.03 -8.31
N PRO A 29 9.70 -21.49 -8.96
CA PRO A 29 11.08 -21.68 -8.51
C PRO A 29 11.25 -21.22 -7.06
N GLY A 30 12.20 -21.83 -6.32
CA GLY A 30 12.47 -21.39 -4.95
C GLY A 30 12.88 -19.90 -4.88
N PRO A 31 12.69 -19.25 -3.70
CA PRO A 31 12.88 -17.82 -3.53
C PRO A 31 14.25 -17.30 -4.00
N GLU A 32 15.32 -18.02 -3.71
CA GLU A 32 16.69 -17.63 -4.10
C GLU A 32 16.85 -17.48 -5.62
N LYS A 33 16.24 -18.39 -6.39
CA LYS A 33 16.27 -18.32 -7.87
C LYS A 33 15.45 -17.13 -8.38
N GLN A 34 14.30 -16.90 -7.78
CA GLN A 34 13.45 -15.76 -8.14
C GLN A 34 14.13 -14.42 -7.79
N ILE A 35 14.76 -14.31 -6.62
CA ILE A 35 15.52 -13.12 -6.21
C ILE A 35 16.69 -12.86 -7.17
N SER A 36 17.43 -13.91 -7.53
CA SER A 36 18.51 -13.78 -8.51
C SER A 36 17.98 -13.28 -9.85
N PHE A 37 16.89 -13.88 -10.33
CA PHE A 37 16.23 -13.45 -11.56
C PHE A 37 15.76 -12.00 -11.50
N ILE A 38 15.05 -11.59 -10.43
CA ILE A 38 14.62 -10.20 -10.25
C ILE A 38 15.80 -9.23 -10.31
N ALA A 39 16.88 -9.54 -9.59
CA ALA A 39 18.09 -8.70 -9.58
C ALA A 39 18.73 -8.55 -10.97
N ASP A 40 18.69 -9.62 -11.78
CA ASP A 40 19.24 -9.63 -13.13
C ASP A 40 18.35 -8.91 -14.16
N GLN A 41 17.08 -8.58 -13.81
CA GLN A 41 16.13 -7.87 -14.67
C GLN A 41 16.09 -6.35 -14.45
N ALA A 42 17.18 -5.75 -14.01
CA ALA A 42 17.26 -4.30 -13.79
C ALA A 42 16.92 -3.46 -15.04
N ASN A 43 17.14 -4.01 -16.22
CA ASN A 43 16.74 -3.41 -17.50
C ASN A 43 15.21 -3.38 -17.73
N VAL A 44 14.43 -4.15 -16.97
CA VAL A 44 12.96 -4.17 -17.04
C VAL A 44 12.36 -3.24 -16.00
N TRP A 45 12.69 -3.44 -14.72
CA TRP A 45 12.09 -2.65 -13.63
C TRP A 45 12.80 -1.32 -13.36
N GLY A 46 14.08 -1.19 -13.72
CA GLY A 46 14.93 -0.02 -13.49
C GLY A 46 14.89 1.01 -14.61
N THR A 47 13.80 1.13 -15.35
CA THR A 47 13.67 2.04 -16.50
C THR A 47 12.37 2.83 -16.47
N GLY A 48 12.37 3.93 -17.23
CA GLY A 48 11.20 4.80 -17.42
C GLY A 48 11.02 5.85 -16.34
N SER A 49 10.10 6.78 -16.60
CA SER A 49 9.88 7.96 -15.77
C SER A 49 9.53 7.66 -14.32
N PHE A 50 8.85 6.53 -14.06
CA PHE A 50 8.56 6.13 -12.68
C PHE A 50 9.84 5.85 -11.90
N TYR A 51 10.77 5.07 -12.49
CA TYR A 51 12.01 4.71 -11.82
C TYR A 51 12.91 5.94 -11.59
N GLU A 52 13.01 6.81 -12.57
CA GLU A 52 13.75 8.07 -12.46
C GLU A 52 13.20 8.95 -11.32
N ASP A 53 11.88 9.09 -11.24
CA ASP A 53 11.21 9.79 -10.14
C ASP A 53 11.42 9.10 -8.80
N TRP A 54 11.33 7.77 -8.76
CA TRP A 54 11.53 6.95 -7.56
C TRP A 54 12.97 7.11 -7.02
N GLU A 55 13.96 7.03 -7.88
CA GLU A 55 15.37 7.19 -7.51
C GLU A 55 15.65 8.63 -7.03
N LYS A 56 15.19 9.63 -7.75
CA LYS A 56 15.31 11.05 -7.39
C LYS A 56 14.66 11.38 -6.04
N ASN A 57 13.50 10.82 -5.76
CA ASN A 57 12.74 11.08 -4.53
C ASN A 57 13.09 10.11 -3.40
N LYS A 58 14.18 9.34 -3.55
CA LYS A 58 14.64 8.41 -2.52
C LYS A 58 13.53 7.45 -2.08
N GLY A 59 13.01 6.70 -3.04
CA GLY A 59 11.93 5.75 -2.81
C GLY A 59 12.37 4.49 -2.04
N TYR A 60 11.40 3.70 -1.66
CA TYR A 60 11.57 2.42 -0.97
C TYR A 60 11.25 1.28 -1.92
N CYS A 61 11.88 0.13 -1.72
CA CYS A 61 11.45 -1.10 -2.40
C CYS A 61 11.44 -2.28 -1.43
N ALA A 62 10.77 -3.37 -1.82
CA ALA A 62 10.71 -4.58 -1.02
C ALA A 62 10.47 -5.81 -1.89
N ILE A 63 10.94 -6.97 -1.40
CA ILE A 63 10.56 -8.28 -1.93
C ILE A 63 9.50 -8.89 -1.02
N THR A 64 8.41 -9.35 -1.62
CA THR A 64 7.24 -9.89 -0.90
C THR A 64 6.68 -11.13 -1.61
N ASP A 65 5.70 -11.77 -0.99
CA ASP A 65 4.78 -12.76 -1.55
C ASP A 65 3.40 -12.44 -0.94
N LEU A 66 2.77 -11.38 -1.45
CA LEU A 66 1.57 -10.80 -0.85
C LEU A 66 0.34 -11.72 -0.96
N ASP A 67 0.19 -12.47 -2.04
CA ASP A 67 -0.94 -13.38 -2.19
C ASP A 67 -0.64 -14.82 -1.75
N GLY A 68 0.61 -15.14 -1.40
CA GLY A 68 1.02 -16.45 -0.94
C GLY A 68 1.05 -17.51 -2.03
N ASN A 69 1.20 -17.09 -3.27
CA ASN A 69 1.23 -18.01 -4.41
C ASN A 69 2.63 -18.59 -4.68
N GLY A 70 3.65 -18.17 -3.91
CA GLY A 70 5.05 -18.59 -4.04
C GLY A 70 5.81 -17.87 -5.15
N ARG A 71 5.21 -16.89 -5.83
CA ARG A 71 5.86 -16.01 -6.79
C ARG A 71 6.19 -14.70 -6.10
N LEU A 72 7.47 -14.30 -6.16
CA LEU A 72 7.90 -13.10 -5.45
C LEU A 72 7.54 -11.84 -6.22
N GLU A 73 7.10 -10.84 -5.47
CA GLU A 73 6.94 -9.49 -5.99
C GLU A 73 8.11 -8.60 -5.60
N LEU A 74 8.50 -7.73 -6.54
CA LEU A 74 9.32 -6.55 -6.29
C LEU A 74 8.41 -5.33 -6.28
N LEU A 75 8.27 -4.70 -5.13
CA LEU A 75 7.47 -3.51 -4.93
C LEU A 75 8.34 -2.27 -4.87
N PHE A 76 7.91 -1.20 -5.54
CA PHE A 76 8.48 0.14 -5.44
C PHE A 76 7.45 1.11 -4.89
N LEU A 77 7.87 1.94 -3.96
CA LEU A 77 7.05 2.97 -3.36
C LEU A 77 7.85 4.25 -3.21
N HIS A 78 7.31 5.37 -3.62
CA HIS A 78 7.86 6.65 -3.23
C HIS A 78 6.76 7.65 -2.87
N ARG A 79 7.10 8.53 -1.93
CA ARG A 79 6.25 9.62 -1.48
C ARG A 79 6.63 10.86 -2.25
N VAL A 80 5.69 11.42 -2.99
CA VAL A 80 5.86 12.72 -3.63
C VAL A 80 5.35 13.78 -2.67
N CYS A 81 6.29 14.55 -2.12
CA CYS A 81 5.96 15.74 -1.37
C CYS A 81 5.81 16.88 -2.37
N ASN A 82 4.60 17.38 -2.60
CA ASN A 82 4.45 18.61 -3.35
C ASN A 82 4.76 19.77 -2.38
N PRO A 83 5.82 20.55 -2.65
CA PRO A 83 6.00 21.76 -1.88
C PRO A 83 4.79 22.67 -2.15
N VAL A 84 4.17 23.18 -1.08
CA VAL A 84 3.20 24.24 -1.23
C VAL A 84 3.97 25.42 -1.80
N PRO A 85 3.54 26.02 -2.92
CA PRO A 85 4.16 27.24 -3.40
C PRO A 85 4.02 28.30 -2.30
N HIS A 86 5.11 28.63 -1.63
CA HIS A 86 5.11 29.73 -0.69
C HIS A 86 5.14 31.02 -1.51
N ALA A 87 4.20 31.89 -1.26
CA ALA A 87 4.13 33.17 -1.94
C ALA A 87 5.36 34.05 -1.68
N ASN A 88 6.17 33.77 -0.66
CA ASN A 88 7.34 34.58 -0.30
C ASN A 88 8.50 33.73 0.24
N ALA A 89 9.47 33.44 -0.60
CA ALA A 89 10.69 32.70 -0.23
C ALA A 89 11.70 33.51 0.66
N ASN A 90 11.41 34.76 0.98
CA ASN A 90 12.29 35.68 1.73
C ASN A 90 11.85 35.89 3.18
N GLY A 91 11.06 35.00 3.72
CA GLY A 91 10.32 35.27 4.91
C GLY A 91 10.94 34.95 6.26
N SER A 92 10.25 35.46 7.27
CA SER A 92 10.43 35.35 8.70
C SER A 92 10.43 33.88 9.22
N ASN A 93 10.71 33.67 10.51
CA ASN A 93 10.65 32.34 11.15
C ASN A 93 9.25 31.69 11.07
N GLU A 94 8.19 32.44 10.87
CA GLU A 94 6.82 31.96 10.63
C GLU A 94 6.67 31.21 9.31
N GLU A 95 7.38 31.66 8.25
CA GLU A 95 7.38 31.00 6.95
C GLU A 95 8.15 29.67 6.96
N LYS A 96 9.17 29.54 7.83
CA LYS A 96 9.86 28.27 8.05
C LYS A 96 8.95 27.24 8.73
N GLY A 97 8.04 27.66 9.60
CA GLY A 97 7.01 26.79 10.17
C GLY A 97 6.03 26.27 9.12
N ARG A 98 5.59 27.14 8.19
CA ARG A 98 4.77 26.75 7.04
C ARG A 98 5.47 25.77 6.10
N ALA A 99 6.80 25.89 5.94
CA ALA A 99 7.61 24.97 5.17
C ALA A 99 7.61 23.54 5.73
N LEU A 100 7.49 23.37 7.03
CA LEU A 100 7.42 22.06 7.70
C LEU A 100 6.11 21.31 7.34
N VAL A 101 5.00 22.02 7.23
CA VAL A 101 3.70 21.43 6.82
C VAL A 101 3.69 21.11 5.30
N ALA A 102 4.47 21.84 4.52
CA ALA A 102 4.62 21.60 3.10
C ALA A 102 5.29 20.24 2.75
N THR A 103 5.90 19.59 3.72
CA THR A 103 6.55 18.26 3.53
C THR A 103 5.62 17.08 3.74
N VAL A 104 4.32 17.30 4.00
CA VAL A 104 3.36 16.19 4.09
C VAL A 104 3.23 15.53 2.72
N PRO A 105 3.44 14.22 2.63
CA PRO A 105 3.31 13.51 1.36
C PRO A 105 1.90 13.67 0.83
N ILE A 106 1.76 14.21 -0.38
CA ILE A 106 0.45 14.44 -0.99
C ILE A 106 0.07 13.31 -1.92
N THR A 107 1.07 12.63 -2.47
CA THR A 107 0.82 11.60 -3.47
C THR A 107 1.76 10.43 -3.24
N MET A 108 1.18 9.23 -3.20
CA MET A 108 1.94 8.00 -3.28
C MET A 108 2.05 7.59 -4.74
N ARG A 109 3.20 7.09 -5.12
CA ARG A 109 3.39 6.38 -6.39
C ARG A 109 3.87 4.98 -6.08
N VAL A 110 3.18 4.02 -6.67
CA VAL A 110 3.44 2.59 -6.47
C VAL A 110 3.64 1.93 -7.81
N ARG A 111 4.62 1.06 -7.91
CA ARG A 111 4.82 0.15 -9.02
C ARG A 111 5.25 -1.20 -8.45
N GLY A 112 4.85 -2.27 -9.09
CA GLY A 112 5.25 -3.60 -8.65
C GLY A 112 5.41 -4.54 -9.82
N PHE A 113 6.19 -5.57 -9.61
CA PHE A 113 6.42 -6.64 -10.56
C PHE A 113 6.34 -7.98 -9.84
N GLU A 114 5.80 -8.98 -10.48
CA GLU A 114 5.73 -10.34 -9.97
C GLU A 114 6.49 -11.29 -10.92
N THR A 115 7.18 -12.26 -10.36
CA THR A 115 7.84 -13.29 -11.17
C THR A 115 6.78 -14.18 -11.84
N GLY A 116 6.97 -14.48 -13.11
CA GLY A 116 6.10 -15.42 -13.83
C GLY A 116 6.18 -16.84 -13.25
N LYS A 117 5.19 -17.67 -13.58
CA LYS A 117 5.11 -19.07 -13.12
C LYS A 117 6.32 -19.91 -13.50
N ASP A 118 6.96 -19.58 -14.59
CA ASP A 118 8.17 -20.26 -15.07
C ASP A 118 9.47 -19.73 -14.41
N GLY A 119 9.38 -18.63 -13.65
CA GLY A 119 10.51 -17.93 -13.05
C GLY A 119 11.45 -17.27 -14.05
N LYS A 120 10.99 -17.06 -15.30
CA LYS A 120 11.78 -16.49 -16.41
C LYS A 120 11.19 -15.20 -16.97
N THR A 121 10.06 -14.80 -16.47
CA THR A 121 9.39 -13.55 -16.83
C THR A 121 9.18 -12.69 -15.60
N LEU A 122 9.10 -11.38 -15.79
CA LEU A 122 8.73 -10.41 -14.79
C LEU A 122 7.52 -9.65 -15.31
N GLU A 123 6.38 -9.78 -14.63
CA GLU A 123 5.10 -9.23 -15.03
C GLU A 123 4.79 -8.02 -14.15
N GLU A 124 4.40 -6.90 -14.76
CA GLU A 124 4.02 -5.72 -14.00
C GLU A 124 2.67 -5.92 -13.32
N LEU A 125 2.60 -5.61 -12.02
CA LEU A 125 1.38 -5.67 -11.24
C LEU A 125 0.42 -4.55 -11.68
N ARG A 126 -0.85 -4.89 -11.77
CA ARG A 126 -1.92 -3.92 -12.01
C ARG A 126 -2.48 -3.46 -10.68
N PHE A 127 -2.55 -2.16 -10.49
CA PHE A 127 -3.18 -1.58 -9.30
C PHE A 127 -4.57 -1.07 -9.67
N ASN A 128 -5.59 -1.72 -9.13
CA ASN A 128 -6.99 -1.34 -9.32
C ASN A 128 -7.49 -0.63 -8.06
N TYR A 129 -7.65 0.69 -8.16
CA TYR A 129 -8.18 1.53 -7.09
C TYR A 129 -9.19 2.52 -7.67
N PRO A 130 -10.16 2.99 -6.85
CA PRO A 130 -11.20 3.89 -7.32
C PRO A 130 -10.64 5.17 -7.93
N ASP A 131 -11.24 5.64 -9.01
CA ASP A 131 -10.91 6.92 -9.64
C ASP A 131 -10.94 8.05 -8.60
N LYS A 132 -10.00 8.98 -8.73
CA LYS A 132 -9.82 10.17 -7.88
C LYS A 132 -9.29 9.90 -6.46
N ILE A 133 -8.98 8.66 -6.11
CA ILE A 133 -8.30 8.32 -4.86
C ILE A 133 -6.82 8.11 -5.14
N ALA A 134 -5.96 8.61 -4.26
CA ALA A 134 -4.52 8.38 -4.39
C ALA A 134 -4.19 6.89 -4.33
N PRO A 135 -3.11 6.44 -5.01
CA PRO A 135 -2.63 5.07 -4.90
C PRO A 135 -2.42 4.65 -3.44
N PRO A 136 -2.59 3.37 -3.11
CA PRO A 136 -2.48 2.90 -1.73
C PRO A 136 -1.07 3.16 -1.17
N ASP A 137 -0.99 3.61 0.07
CA ASP A 137 0.27 3.70 0.80
C ASP A 137 0.65 2.32 1.34
N LEU A 138 1.39 1.55 0.55
CA LEU A 138 1.87 0.24 0.97
C LEU A 138 2.79 0.31 2.22
N PHE A 139 3.42 1.46 2.47
CA PHE A 139 4.24 1.67 3.66
C PHE A 139 3.40 1.78 4.94
N SER A 140 2.14 2.17 4.81
CA SER A 140 1.21 2.27 5.94
C SER A 140 0.46 0.96 6.23
N MET A 141 0.70 -0.11 5.49
CA MET A 141 0.13 -1.42 5.81
C MET A 141 0.59 -1.89 7.20
N ARG A 142 -0.36 -2.18 8.09
CA ARG A 142 -0.10 -2.50 9.50
C ARG A 142 -0.58 -3.87 9.92
N GLU A 143 -1.60 -4.37 9.26
CA GLU A 143 -2.30 -5.58 9.66
C GLU A 143 -2.53 -6.48 8.46
N GLY A 144 -2.30 -7.76 8.64
CA GLY A 144 -2.63 -8.81 7.68
C GLY A 144 -3.78 -9.67 8.20
N PHE A 145 -4.63 -10.12 7.28
CA PHE A 145 -5.75 -11.02 7.52
C PHE A 145 -5.78 -12.10 6.46
N TYR A 146 -6.27 -13.27 6.82
CA TYR A 146 -6.41 -14.40 5.92
C TYR A 146 -7.84 -14.94 5.93
N ASN A 147 -8.47 -14.98 4.78
CA ASN A 147 -9.75 -15.65 4.58
C ASN A 147 -9.49 -17.06 4.07
N ASP A 148 -9.73 -18.06 4.92
CA ASP A 148 -9.46 -19.48 4.59
C ASP A 148 -10.42 -19.99 3.50
N GLY A 149 -11.70 -19.54 3.51
CA GLY A 149 -12.69 -19.94 2.52
C GLY A 149 -12.30 -19.56 1.10
N ASP A 150 -11.84 -18.34 0.91
CA ASP A 150 -11.41 -17.82 -0.40
C ASP A 150 -9.89 -17.97 -0.60
N LYS A 151 -9.15 -18.37 0.44
CA LYS A 151 -7.68 -18.46 0.46
C LYS A 151 -7.01 -17.17 -0.01
N ILE A 152 -7.54 -16.04 0.47
CA ILE A 152 -7.06 -14.71 0.10
C ILE A 152 -6.44 -14.02 1.29
N ARG A 153 -5.29 -13.37 1.07
CA ARG A 153 -4.65 -12.47 2.03
C ARG A 153 -5.16 -11.05 1.81
N PHE A 154 -5.51 -10.39 2.91
CA PHE A 154 -5.93 -8.99 2.94
C PHE A 154 -5.02 -8.17 3.82
N TYR A 155 -4.91 -6.90 3.52
CA TYR A 155 -4.07 -5.95 4.25
C TYR A 155 -4.82 -4.66 4.49
N ASN A 156 -4.81 -4.17 5.73
CA ASN A 156 -5.27 -2.83 6.03
C ASN A 156 -4.18 -1.81 5.71
N THR A 157 -4.55 -0.76 5.01
CA THR A 157 -3.68 0.37 4.69
C THR A 157 -4.47 1.67 4.80
N ALA A 158 -3.76 2.78 4.80
CA ALA A 158 -4.36 4.10 4.76
C ALA A 158 -3.58 5.01 3.82
N THR A 159 -4.28 5.84 3.07
CA THR A 159 -3.65 6.81 2.16
C THR A 159 -4.07 8.21 2.56
N LEU A 160 -3.08 9.06 2.83
CA LEU A 160 -3.28 10.45 3.18
C LEU A 160 -3.34 11.31 1.92
N ASN A 161 -4.39 12.11 1.80
CA ASN A 161 -4.54 13.15 0.81
C ASN A 161 -4.71 14.50 1.49
N ARG A 162 -4.06 15.53 0.96
CA ARG A 162 -4.25 16.89 1.41
C ARG A 162 -5.48 17.51 0.73
N VAL A 163 -6.25 18.28 1.51
CA VAL A 163 -7.43 19.01 1.02
C VAL A 163 -7.29 20.48 1.42
N GLY A 164 -7.07 21.36 0.44
CA GLY A 164 -6.81 22.75 0.70
C GLY A 164 -5.50 23.02 1.45
N ASP A 165 -5.44 24.10 2.20
CA ASP A 165 -4.20 24.55 2.86
C ASP A 165 -3.93 23.80 4.17
N LEU A 166 -4.95 23.45 4.93
CA LEU A 166 -4.85 22.85 6.25
C LEU A 166 -5.56 21.51 6.37
N GLY A 167 -6.48 21.20 5.45
CA GLY A 167 -7.28 19.99 5.50
C GLY A 167 -6.54 18.75 5.02
N PHE A 168 -6.97 17.60 5.52
CA PHE A 168 -6.57 16.30 4.98
C PHE A 168 -7.74 15.33 4.95
N CYS A 169 -7.63 14.33 4.05
CA CYS A 169 -8.45 13.14 4.06
C CYS A 169 -7.55 11.92 4.21
N LEU A 170 -7.86 11.05 5.17
CA LEU A 170 -7.20 9.75 5.32
C LEU A 170 -8.16 8.65 4.83
N TYR A 171 -7.88 8.10 3.67
CA TYR A 171 -8.64 6.98 3.12
C TYR A 171 -8.24 5.68 3.82
N ARG A 172 -9.19 5.04 4.50
CA ARG A 172 -9.04 3.69 5.05
C ARG A 172 -9.31 2.68 3.96
N GLN A 173 -8.35 1.83 3.68
CA GLN A 173 -8.37 0.94 2.53
C GLN A 173 -8.06 -0.50 2.94
N VAL A 174 -8.68 -1.42 2.23
CA VAL A 174 -8.34 -2.84 2.26
C VAL A 174 -7.76 -3.23 0.91
N LEU A 175 -6.62 -3.89 0.97
CA LEU A 175 -5.85 -4.30 -0.20
C LEU A 175 -5.75 -5.82 -0.24
N SER A 176 -5.87 -6.40 -1.44
CA SER A 176 -5.51 -7.79 -1.72
C SER A 176 -4.79 -7.88 -3.06
N LEU A 177 -3.94 -8.89 -3.21
CA LEU A 177 -3.31 -9.23 -4.48
C LEU A 177 -3.85 -10.56 -4.97
N LYS A 178 -4.25 -10.61 -6.24
CA LYS A 178 -4.72 -11.83 -6.89
C LYS A 178 -4.41 -11.80 -8.38
N ASN A 179 -3.73 -12.83 -8.86
CA ASN A 179 -3.41 -13.00 -10.28
C ASN A 179 -2.74 -11.76 -10.90
N GLY A 180 -1.74 -11.20 -10.24
CA GLY A 180 -1.00 -10.02 -10.72
C GLY A 180 -1.79 -8.69 -10.62
N THR A 181 -2.97 -8.70 -9.98
CA THR A 181 -3.77 -7.49 -9.77
C THR A 181 -3.91 -7.19 -8.28
N VAL A 182 -3.48 -6.00 -7.90
CA VAL A 182 -3.70 -5.44 -6.57
C VAL A 182 -5.04 -4.74 -6.56
N GLU A 183 -6.01 -5.33 -5.86
CA GLU A 183 -7.33 -4.74 -5.66
C GLU A 183 -7.32 -3.88 -4.41
N VAL A 184 -7.70 -2.61 -4.55
CA VAL A 184 -7.76 -1.65 -3.44
C VAL A 184 -9.19 -1.17 -3.27
N GLN A 185 -9.74 -1.40 -2.09
CA GLN A 185 -11.08 -0.95 -1.74
C GLN A 185 -11.03 0.09 -0.62
N THR A 186 -11.51 1.29 -0.88
CA THR A 186 -11.74 2.27 0.18
C THR A 186 -12.99 1.90 0.95
N ILE A 187 -12.84 1.71 2.26
CA ILE A 187 -13.91 1.32 3.17
C ILE A 187 -14.42 2.49 3.99
N GLY A 188 -13.63 3.55 4.13
CA GLY A 188 -14.02 4.77 4.82
C GLY A 188 -13.03 5.90 4.59
N THR A 189 -13.42 7.09 5.00
CA THR A 189 -12.60 8.30 4.89
C THR A 189 -12.66 9.06 6.22
N GLU A 190 -11.51 9.41 6.75
CA GLU A 190 -11.38 10.31 7.87
C GLU A 190 -11.04 11.70 7.37
N TYR A 191 -11.67 12.71 7.94
CA TYR A 191 -11.44 14.11 7.63
C TYR A 191 -10.85 14.81 8.83
N GLY A 192 -9.94 15.72 8.59
CA GLY A 192 -9.32 16.49 9.64
C GLY A 192 -8.54 17.67 9.12
N ASN A 193 -7.97 18.41 10.05
CA ASN A 193 -7.15 19.57 9.79
C ASN A 193 -5.82 19.47 10.54
N TYR A 194 -4.79 20.13 10.02
CA TYR A 194 -3.57 20.35 10.77
C TYR A 194 -3.77 21.47 11.78
N GLY A 195 -3.30 21.26 13.00
CA GLY A 195 -3.36 22.26 14.06
C GLY A 195 -2.63 23.55 13.67
N LEU A 196 -3.03 24.65 14.31
CA LEU A 196 -2.37 25.94 14.18
C LEU A 196 -1.73 26.33 15.53
N PHE A 197 -0.51 26.84 15.47
CA PHE A 197 0.16 27.49 16.58
C PHE A 197 0.58 28.90 16.14
N ASN A 198 0.01 29.94 16.75
CA ASN A 198 0.19 31.35 16.35
C ASN A 198 -0.06 31.53 14.82
N ASP A 199 -1.18 31.01 14.32
CA ASP A 199 -1.57 31.03 12.91
C ASP A 199 -0.61 30.29 11.95
N VAL A 200 0.34 29.52 12.49
CA VAL A 200 1.26 28.66 11.72
C VAL A 200 0.77 27.23 11.79
N PRO A 201 0.57 26.55 10.63
CA PRO A 201 0.22 25.14 10.62
C PRO A 201 1.26 24.29 11.34
N THR A 202 0.81 23.41 12.23
CA THR A 202 1.64 22.43 12.93
C THR A 202 1.57 21.07 12.25
N ALA A 203 2.43 20.14 12.66
CA ALA A 203 2.36 18.74 12.23
C ALA A 203 1.28 17.95 12.99
N GLU A 204 0.58 18.57 13.93
CA GLU A 204 -0.49 17.94 14.71
C GLU A 204 -1.74 17.80 13.84
N ALA A 205 -2.18 16.58 13.63
CA ALA A 205 -3.42 16.27 12.93
C ALA A 205 -4.58 16.29 13.91
N ILE A 206 -5.58 17.10 13.62
CA ILE A 206 -6.82 17.20 14.40
C ILE A 206 -7.91 16.49 13.59
N PHE A 207 -8.46 15.44 14.17
CA PHE A 207 -9.55 14.69 13.58
C PHE A 207 -10.88 15.47 13.74
N ASP A 208 -11.64 15.58 12.65
CA ASP A 208 -12.97 16.22 12.66
C ASP A 208 -14.09 15.16 12.70
N TYR A 209 -14.14 14.31 11.70
CA TYR A 209 -15.11 13.21 11.59
C TYR A 209 -14.66 12.17 10.57
N ALA A 210 -15.31 11.02 10.56
CA ALA A 210 -15.15 10.03 9.51
C ALA A 210 -16.46 9.74 8.79
N GLU A 211 -16.36 9.13 7.63
CA GLU A 211 -17.48 8.57 6.88
C GLU A 211 -17.16 7.15 6.44
N ASP A 212 -18.13 6.24 6.55
CA ASP A 212 -18.01 4.93 5.91
C ASP A 212 -18.12 5.05 4.38
N ARG A 213 -17.95 3.94 3.68
CA ARG A 213 -18.04 3.89 2.21
C ARG A 213 -19.43 4.28 1.66
N TYR A 214 -20.43 4.43 2.49
CA TYR A 214 -21.78 4.84 2.14
C TYR A 214 -22.12 6.29 2.56
N GLY A 215 -21.14 7.01 3.11
CA GLY A 215 -21.28 8.40 3.57
C GLY A 215 -21.93 8.53 4.95
N LYS A 216 -22.03 7.44 5.73
CA LYS A 216 -22.50 7.54 7.12
C LYS A 216 -21.40 8.12 7.98
N LYS A 217 -21.70 9.23 8.65
CA LYS A 217 -20.76 9.88 9.58
C LYS A 217 -20.51 9.04 10.82
N MET A 218 -19.26 9.05 11.26
CA MET A 218 -18.72 8.28 12.38
C MET A 218 -17.72 9.11 13.16
N THR A 219 -17.54 8.77 14.43
CA THR A 219 -16.41 9.17 15.25
C THR A 219 -15.17 8.31 14.91
N GLU A 220 -13.99 8.74 15.36
CA GLU A 220 -12.75 7.97 15.18
C GLU A 220 -12.83 6.55 15.80
N PRO A 221 -13.32 6.35 17.04
CA PRO A 221 -13.50 5.01 17.60
C PRO A 221 -14.45 4.14 16.75
N GLU A 222 -15.58 4.69 16.29
CA GLU A 222 -16.54 3.97 15.44
C GLU A 222 -15.92 3.57 14.09
N MET A 223 -15.08 4.42 13.49
CA MET A 223 -14.36 4.09 12.27
C MET A 223 -13.36 2.96 12.52
N ASN A 224 -12.61 2.99 13.62
CA ASN A 224 -11.67 1.93 13.96
C ASN A 224 -12.37 0.58 14.15
N ASP A 225 -13.53 0.57 14.81
CA ASP A 225 -14.34 -0.62 14.99
C ASP A 225 -14.96 -1.11 13.65
N TYR A 226 -15.36 -0.19 12.79
CA TYR A 226 -15.85 -0.49 11.46
C TYR A 226 -14.77 -1.16 10.58
N VAL A 227 -13.54 -0.64 10.59
CA VAL A 227 -12.39 -1.23 9.88
C VAL A 227 -12.11 -2.65 10.37
N LYS A 228 -12.13 -2.86 11.69
CA LYS A 228 -11.98 -4.21 12.28
C LYS A 228 -13.11 -5.15 11.85
N ALA A 229 -14.36 -4.66 11.90
CA ALA A 229 -15.52 -5.45 11.50
C ALA A 229 -15.53 -5.79 10.00
N TYR A 230 -14.91 -4.96 9.16
CA TYR A 230 -14.78 -5.22 7.73
C TYR A 230 -13.97 -6.47 7.45
N ALA A 231 -12.99 -6.78 8.28
CA ALA A 231 -12.21 -8.02 8.23
C ALA A 231 -12.89 -9.18 9.01
N ALA A 232 -14.15 -9.01 9.47
CA ALA A 232 -14.87 -10.02 10.24
C ALA A 232 -14.99 -11.34 9.45
N GLY A 233 -14.60 -12.45 10.09
CA GLY A 233 -14.52 -13.77 9.46
C GLY A 233 -13.15 -14.11 8.86
N ALA A 234 -12.25 -13.16 8.72
CA ALA A 234 -10.86 -13.41 8.39
C ALA A 234 -10.02 -13.63 9.67
N VAL A 235 -9.01 -14.48 9.59
CA VAL A 235 -8.09 -14.75 10.69
C VAL A 235 -6.95 -13.74 10.65
N PRO A 236 -6.61 -13.06 11.76
CA PRO A 236 -5.47 -12.18 11.83
C PRO A 236 -4.16 -12.91 11.50
N ALA A 237 -3.24 -12.22 10.85
CA ALA A 237 -1.92 -12.71 10.56
C ALA A 237 -0.84 -11.78 11.12
N ASP A 238 0.28 -12.35 11.57
CA ASP A 238 1.49 -11.58 11.80
C ASP A 238 2.05 -11.16 10.44
N PHE A 239 2.09 -9.86 10.22
CA PHE A 239 2.46 -9.29 8.94
C PHE A 239 3.59 -8.27 9.06
N LYS A 240 4.54 -8.34 8.14
CA LYS A 240 5.64 -7.38 8.06
C LYS A 240 6.22 -7.33 6.66
N ILE A 241 6.39 -6.13 6.11
CA ILE A 241 7.25 -5.90 4.95
C ILE A 241 8.61 -5.37 5.43
N SER A 242 9.68 -5.95 4.92
CA SER A 242 11.05 -5.48 5.15
C SER A 242 11.46 -4.53 4.03
N TRP A 243 11.16 -3.25 4.20
CA TRP A 243 11.48 -2.22 3.23
C TRP A 243 12.99 -1.97 3.14
N ILE A 244 13.46 -1.88 1.92
CA ILE A 244 14.82 -1.45 1.57
C ILE A 244 14.83 0.08 1.51
N PHE A 245 15.68 0.68 2.32
CA PHE A 245 15.84 2.14 2.37
C PHE A 245 16.79 2.64 1.28
N PRO A 246 16.62 3.88 0.80
CA PRO A 246 17.43 4.45 -0.28
C PRO A 246 18.92 4.38 -0.06
N VAL A 247 19.40 4.63 1.15
CA VAL A 247 20.83 4.55 1.49
C VAL A 247 21.43 3.16 1.26
N ASN A 248 20.64 2.11 1.53
CA ASN A 248 21.07 0.73 1.31
C ASN A 248 21.03 0.38 -0.18
N TRP A 249 20.07 0.93 -0.90
CA TRP A 249 19.95 0.79 -2.35
C TRP A 249 21.17 1.37 -3.07
N GLU A 250 21.52 2.64 -2.81
CA GLU A 250 22.68 3.31 -3.40
C GLU A 250 23.98 2.57 -3.15
N LYS A 251 24.12 1.97 -1.97
CA LYS A 251 25.30 1.16 -1.62
C LYS A 251 25.32 -0.15 -2.43
N ALA A 252 24.19 -0.84 -2.52
CA ALA A 252 24.10 -2.14 -3.19
C ALA A 252 24.33 -2.05 -4.70
N GLN A 253 23.95 -0.94 -5.34
CA GLN A 253 24.20 -0.72 -6.77
C GLN A 253 25.71 -0.68 -7.12
N LYS A 254 26.57 -0.33 -6.16
CA LYS A 254 28.02 -0.23 -6.37
C LYS A 254 28.76 -1.54 -6.17
N ASP A 255 28.09 -2.52 -5.54
CA ASP A 255 28.70 -3.80 -5.19
C ASP A 255 28.23 -4.91 -6.14
N SER A 256 29.16 -5.69 -6.69
CA SER A 256 28.85 -6.88 -7.47
C SER A 256 28.00 -7.86 -6.64
N GLY A 257 26.80 -8.15 -7.09
CA GLY A 257 25.83 -8.97 -6.35
C GLY A 257 25.14 -8.27 -5.17
N GLY A 258 25.40 -6.99 -4.94
CA GLY A 258 24.81 -6.22 -3.85
C GLY A 258 23.28 -6.19 -3.88
N LEU A 259 22.66 -6.08 -5.05
CA LEU A 259 21.21 -6.13 -5.20
C LEU A 259 20.62 -7.49 -4.80
N ARG A 260 21.27 -8.60 -5.15
CA ARG A 260 20.80 -9.93 -4.74
C ARG A 260 20.81 -10.09 -3.23
N ASN A 261 21.89 -9.65 -2.58
CA ASN A 261 21.97 -9.68 -1.13
C ASN A 261 20.89 -8.82 -0.49
N LEU A 262 20.69 -7.60 -1.00
CA LEU A 262 19.71 -6.67 -0.51
C LEU A 262 18.28 -7.20 -0.63
N PHE A 263 17.93 -7.80 -1.77
CA PHE A 263 16.63 -8.43 -2.00
C PHE A 263 16.46 -9.68 -1.14
N THR A 264 17.53 -10.45 -0.94
CA THR A 264 17.50 -11.61 -0.02
C THR A 264 17.19 -11.19 1.42
N GLU A 265 17.82 -10.12 1.91
CA GLU A 265 17.54 -9.61 3.26
C GLU A 265 16.12 -9.03 3.39
N SER A 266 15.61 -8.36 2.34
CA SER A 266 14.22 -7.92 2.30
C SER A 266 13.26 -9.11 2.39
N TRP A 267 13.48 -10.15 1.59
CA TRP A 267 12.68 -11.37 1.61
C TRP A 267 12.71 -12.08 2.98
N LYS A 268 13.88 -12.26 3.56
CA LYS A 268 14.00 -12.86 4.91
C LYS A 268 13.25 -12.09 5.98
N GLY A 269 13.13 -10.78 5.81
CA GLY A 269 12.39 -9.94 6.74
C GLY A 269 10.90 -9.80 6.42
N PHE A 270 10.43 -10.31 5.28
CA PHE A 270 9.00 -10.40 4.95
C PHE A 270 8.35 -11.49 5.81
N LYS A 271 7.15 -11.20 6.32
CA LYS A 271 6.42 -12.13 7.16
C LYS A 271 4.92 -12.04 6.85
N PHE A 272 4.29 -13.19 6.68
CA PHE A 272 2.85 -13.36 6.72
C PHE A 272 2.53 -14.71 7.36
N GLU A 273 2.19 -14.72 8.64
CA GLU A 273 1.89 -15.92 9.39
C GLU A 273 0.51 -15.83 10.03
N VAL A 274 -0.39 -16.73 9.63
CA VAL A 274 -1.75 -16.79 10.19
C VAL A 274 -1.68 -17.16 11.66
N LYS A 275 -2.32 -16.38 12.53
CA LYS A 275 -2.41 -16.65 13.95
C LYS A 275 -3.33 -17.86 14.17
N LYS A 276 -2.82 -18.84 14.87
CA LYS A 276 -3.58 -20.05 15.26
C LYS A 276 -4.49 -19.78 16.45
#